data_2457c9325ed51cb06ede4a3ffe2a6870
#
_entry.id   2457c9325ed51cb06ede4a3ffe2a6870
#
_cell.length_a   1.000
_cell.length_b   1.000
_cell.length_c   1.000
_cell.angle_alpha   90.00
_cell.angle_beta   90.00
_cell.angle_gamma   90.00
#
_symmetry.space_group_name_H-M   'P 1'
#
loop_
_entity.id
_entity.type
_entity.pdbx_description
1 polymer ?
#
loop_
_entity_poly.entity_id
_entity_poly.type
_entity_poly.pdbx_seq_one_letter_code
_entity_poly.pdbx_strand_id
1 'polypeptide(L)'
;MKKVFISLFLFMSTMAIHAQQADFNVVPLPQQVKLTAKPSFKLSNATRIAYSEGSEEMERNAHFLQDYVQEITGIRPVLSTNLSQSGSNVIRLVLDGKMSGDEGYTLSCNQKGVTIKGRTPAGVFYGIQTLRKSLPVVKTAEVTLPAVEIADAPRFSYRGVMLDCGRHYFPVKFIKEFIDLLAMHNMNRFHWHLTEDQGWRLEIKKYPLLTAIGSKRAETVIGHNTQIGDGTPYEGYYTQDEARDIVEYARQRHIVVVPEIDMPGNQLAALAAMPNLGCTGGPYKVGTVWGVYDDILCLGNEDTYKFCEDVLSELIDIFPSEVIHIGGDEAPTVRVEHCPKCQALMQREHLTPKNIQGYFTNRIEKFVNSKGRRIMGWDEIMDGDINTSAMVHCWRNPSFGIKAAQKGHDVVLSPTKYCYFDFYQANPRAVHEPLAIGGYLPVDSVYNMDTMPKDISPENRKHIIGIQANLWTEYVAVPNHAEYMLLPRMAALAENAWVKDRGPYSAFLPRLTRLKSLYDVYNLHYANHVWKK
;
A
#
# COMPACT_ATOMS: atom_id res chain seq x y z
N MET A 1 -22.89 47.02 -28.71
CA MET A 1 -22.29 45.71 -29.11
C MET A 1 -20.78 45.62 -28.87
N LYS A 2 -19.97 46.67 -29.05
CA LYS A 2 -18.50 46.57 -28.85
C LYS A 2 -18.04 46.37 -27.40
N LYS A 3 -18.79 46.84 -26.38
CA LYS A 3 -18.42 46.69 -24.96
C LYS A 3 -18.63 45.27 -24.37
N VAL A 4 -19.57 44.50 -24.91
CA VAL A 4 -19.88 43.14 -24.47
C VAL A 4 -18.82 42.15 -24.98
N PHE A 5 -18.28 42.35 -26.18
CA PHE A 5 -17.23 41.51 -26.76
C PHE A 5 -15.88 41.65 -26.02
N ILE A 6 -15.54 42.86 -25.54
CA ILE A 6 -14.28 43.07 -24.78
C ILE A 6 -14.33 42.40 -23.41
N SER A 7 -15.48 42.44 -22.72
CA SER A 7 -15.65 41.77 -21.43
C SER A 7 -15.61 40.25 -21.56
N LEU A 8 -16.14 39.66 -22.62
CA LEU A 8 -16.10 38.23 -22.89
C LEU A 8 -14.68 37.73 -23.20
N PHE A 9 -13.91 38.54 -23.95
CA PHE A 9 -12.52 38.23 -24.30
C PHE A 9 -11.59 38.33 -23.08
N LEU A 10 -11.81 39.31 -22.18
CA LEU A 10 -11.06 39.43 -20.91
C LEU A 10 -11.38 38.28 -19.97
N PHE A 11 -12.64 37.83 -19.93
CA PHE A 11 -13.04 36.68 -19.07
C PHE A 11 -12.47 35.36 -19.61
N MET A 12 -12.43 35.14 -20.94
CA MET A 12 -11.78 33.98 -21.52
C MET A 12 -10.26 33.99 -21.33
N SER A 13 -9.60 35.15 -21.40
CA SER A 13 -8.15 35.23 -21.17
C SER A 13 -7.77 34.99 -19.69
N THR A 14 -8.59 35.41 -18.76
CA THR A 14 -8.35 35.16 -17.33
C THR A 14 -8.61 33.69 -16.94
N MET A 15 -9.62 33.03 -17.54
CA MET A 15 -9.82 31.57 -17.36
C MET A 15 -8.67 30.75 -17.96
N ALA A 16 -8.19 31.12 -19.15
CA ALA A 16 -7.05 30.43 -19.77
C ALA A 16 -5.75 30.59 -18.97
N ILE A 17 -5.51 31.74 -18.34
CA ILE A 17 -4.34 31.98 -17.49
C ILE A 17 -4.40 31.15 -16.21
N HIS A 18 -5.57 31.00 -15.59
CA HIS A 18 -5.72 30.16 -14.41
C HIS A 18 -5.56 28.66 -14.73
N ALA A 19 -5.98 28.21 -15.90
CA ALA A 19 -5.86 26.81 -16.34
C ALA A 19 -4.39 26.36 -16.58
N GLN A 20 -3.45 27.30 -16.71
CA GLN A 20 -2.03 27.02 -16.92
C GLN A 20 -1.16 27.28 -15.67
N GLN A 21 -1.77 27.46 -14.51
CA GLN A 21 -1.07 27.71 -13.27
C GLN A 21 -1.09 26.47 -12.36
N ALA A 22 0.08 26.16 -11.81
CA ALA A 22 0.21 25.13 -10.78
C ALA A 22 -0.45 25.57 -9.46
N ASP A 23 -1.00 24.61 -8.72
CA ASP A 23 -1.58 24.84 -7.40
C ASP A 23 -1.07 23.77 -6.42
N PHE A 24 -0.32 24.20 -5.42
CA PHE A 24 0.29 23.32 -4.42
C PHE A 24 -0.68 22.84 -3.32
N ASN A 25 -1.96 23.10 -3.49
CA ASN A 25 -3.01 22.57 -2.62
C ASN A 25 -3.39 21.13 -3.06
N VAL A 26 -2.47 20.21 -2.86
CA VAL A 26 -2.50 18.82 -3.39
C VAL A 26 -3.00 17.79 -2.35
N VAL A 27 -3.10 16.52 -2.75
CA VAL A 27 -3.37 15.36 -1.87
C VAL A 27 -2.20 14.38 -1.91
N PRO A 28 -1.62 13.99 -0.74
CA PRO A 28 -1.85 14.59 0.57
C PRO A 28 -1.37 16.04 0.64
N LEU A 29 -1.98 16.81 1.55
CA LEU A 29 -1.61 18.21 1.74
C LEU A 29 -0.25 18.30 2.44
N PRO A 30 0.73 19.06 1.92
CA PRO A 30 1.97 19.30 2.65
C PRO A 30 1.71 20.00 3.99
N GLN A 31 2.52 19.68 5.02
CA GLN A 31 2.34 20.21 6.37
C GLN A 31 2.41 21.75 6.41
N GLN A 32 3.27 22.35 5.59
CA GLN A 32 3.40 23.79 5.48
C GLN A 32 3.50 24.22 4.02
N VAL A 33 2.57 25.07 3.60
CA VAL A 33 2.57 25.70 2.26
C VAL A 33 2.43 27.18 2.43
N LYS A 34 3.46 27.95 2.02
CA LYS A 34 3.45 29.41 2.12
C LYS A 34 3.68 30.02 0.73
N LEU A 35 2.61 30.56 0.14
CA LEU A 35 2.74 31.40 -1.04
C LEU A 35 3.49 32.69 -0.68
N THR A 36 4.33 33.16 -1.59
CA THR A 36 5.12 34.38 -1.41
C THR A 36 4.80 35.41 -2.49
N ALA A 37 5.06 36.68 -2.23
CA ALA A 37 4.86 37.76 -3.19
C ALA A 37 5.99 37.84 -4.26
N LYS A 38 6.93 36.87 -4.29
CA LYS A 38 7.98 36.80 -5.29
C LYS A 38 7.40 36.48 -6.68
N PRO A 39 8.08 36.87 -7.76
CA PRO A 39 7.65 36.48 -9.10
C PRO A 39 7.65 34.95 -9.31
N SER A 40 6.67 34.48 -10.09
CA SER A 40 6.47 33.07 -10.42
C SER A 40 7.55 32.52 -11.34
N PHE A 41 7.71 31.20 -11.31
CA PHE A 41 8.55 30.45 -12.23
C PHE A 41 7.77 30.05 -13.48
N LYS A 42 8.46 30.01 -14.63
CA LYS A 42 7.90 29.56 -15.91
C LYS A 42 8.54 28.24 -16.34
N LEU A 43 7.79 27.16 -16.19
CA LEU A 43 8.20 25.83 -16.61
C LEU A 43 7.95 25.67 -18.11
N SER A 44 8.98 25.28 -18.87
CA SER A 44 8.93 25.11 -20.33
C SER A 44 9.94 24.04 -20.79
N ASN A 45 9.97 23.72 -22.09
CA ASN A 45 10.97 22.82 -22.67
C ASN A 45 12.43 23.31 -22.49
N ALA A 46 12.65 24.60 -22.26
CA ALA A 46 13.97 25.14 -21.95
C ALA A 46 14.37 24.96 -20.47
N THR A 47 13.47 24.51 -19.61
CA THR A 47 13.74 24.21 -18.21
C THR A 47 14.66 23.02 -18.10
N ARG A 48 15.63 23.09 -17.18
CA ARG A 48 16.53 21.97 -16.85
C ARG A 48 16.15 21.36 -15.51
N ILE A 49 16.25 20.05 -15.42
CA ILE A 49 16.21 19.32 -14.14
C ILE A 49 17.65 18.96 -13.79
N ALA A 50 18.19 19.56 -12.76
CA ALA A 50 19.57 19.35 -12.32
C ALA A 50 19.64 18.47 -11.08
N TYR A 51 20.54 17.50 -11.09
CA TYR A 51 20.78 16.55 -9.99
C TYR A 51 22.28 16.24 -9.85
N SER A 52 22.68 15.63 -8.71
CA SER A 52 24.07 15.26 -8.49
C SER A 52 24.49 14.06 -9.34
N GLU A 53 25.60 14.19 -10.06
CA GLU A 53 26.25 13.10 -10.74
C GLU A 53 26.67 11.98 -9.77
N GLY A 54 26.63 10.72 -10.21
CA GLY A 54 27.09 9.55 -9.44
C GLY A 54 26.07 8.96 -8.48
N SER A 55 24.83 9.45 -8.46
CA SER A 55 23.72 8.87 -7.69
C SER A 55 22.66 8.34 -8.62
N GLU A 56 22.59 7.01 -8.78
CA GLU A 56 21.56 6.34 -9.60
C GLU A 56 20.13 6.66 -9.13
N GLU A 57 19.92 6.79 -7.82
CA GLU A 57 18.60 7.11 -7.26
C GLU A 57 18.19 8.56 -7.59
N MET A 58 19.13 9.51 -7.55
CA MET A 58 18.84 10.90 -7.91
C MET A 58 18.64 11.06 -9.42
N GLU A 59 19.38 10.33 -10.25
CA GLU A 59 19.17 10.25 -11.69
C GLU A 59 17.77 9.71 -12.00
N ARG A 60 17.38 8.62 -11.35
CA ARG A 60 16.05 8.03 -11.49
C ARG A 60 14.94 9.00 -11.06
N ASN A 61 15.13 9.69 -9.93
CA ASN A 61 14.19 10.74 -9.49
C ASN A 61 14.05 11.86 -10.52
N ALA A 62 15.16 12.25 -11.18
CA ALA A 62 15.12 13.25 -12.23
C ALA A 62 14.36 12.77 -13.48
N HIS A 63 14.55 11.52 -13.87
CA HIS A 63 13.77 10.89 -14.93
C HIS A 63 12.27 10.83 -14.58
N PHE A 64 11.90 10.40 -13.37
CA PHE A 64 10.51 10.42 -12.93
C PHE A 64 9.89 11.82 -13.04
N LEU A 65 10.59 12.84 -12.59
CA LEU A 65 10.08 14.21 -12.71
C LEU A 65 9.91 14.63 -14.17
N GLN A 66 10.88 14.32 -15.03
CA GLN A 66 10.82 14.63 -16.47
C GLN A 66 9.59 13.96 -17.11
N ASP A 67 9.38 12.69 -16.83
CA ASP A 67 8.28 11.92 -17.41
C ASP A 67 6.92 12.40 -16.88
N TYR A 68 6.78 12.65 -15.58
CA TYR A 68 5.54 13.20 -15.01
C TYR A 68 5.18 14.58 -15.60
N VAL A 69 6.15 15.46 -15.76
CA VAL A 69 5.92 16.77 -16.39
C VAL A 69 5.46 16.58 -17.83
N GLN A 70 6.09 15.69 -18.59
CA GLN A 70 5.74 15.42 -19.97
C GLN A 70 4.34 14.79 -20.11
N GLU A 71 4.03 13.81 -19.29
CA GLU A 71 2.73 13.12 -19.29
C GLU A 71 1.58 14.07 -19.01
N ILE A 72 1.76 14.99 -18.05
CA ILE A 72 0.71 15.91 -17.60
C ILE A 72 0.59 17.13 -18.53
N THR A 73 1.71 17.74 -18.93
CA THR A 73 1.72 19.04 -19.59
C THR A 73 2.18 19.02 -21.05
N GLY A 74 2.83 17.95 -21.49
CA GLY A 74 3.50 17.87 -22.79
C GLY A 74 4.88 18.54 -22.82
N ILE A 75 5.27 19.27 -21.77
CA ILE A 75 6.60 19.87 -21.62
C ILE A 75 7.61 18.78 -21.25
N ARG A 76 8.75 18.74 -21.90
CA ARG A 76 9.86 17.83 -21.58
C ARG A 76 11.10 18.62 -21.18
N PRO A 77 11.32 18.87 -19.89
CA PRO A 77 12.53 19.51 -19.40
C PRO A 77 13.79 18.72 -19.74
N VAL A 78 14.94 19.38 -19.81
CA VAL A 78 16.23 18.75 -20.12
C VAL A 78 16.92 18.29 -18.86
N LEU A 79 17.42 17.04 -18.81
CA LEU A 79 18.21 16.54 -17.67
C LEU A 79 19.63 17.10 -17.68
N SER A 80 20.20 17.36 -16.50
CA SER A 80 21.55 17.89 -16.32
C SER A 80 22.17 17.38 -15.01
N THR A 81 23.41 16.93 -15.07
CA THR A 81 24.16 16.51 -13.87
C THR A 81 24.86 17.68 -13.17
N ASN A 82 24.76 18.90 -13.72
CA ASN A 82 25.43 20.08 -13.18
C ASN A 82 24.53 20.88 -12.21
N LEU A 83 24.54 20.52 -10.92
CA LEU A 83 23.84 21.25 -9.85
C LEU A 83 24.40 22.64 -9.58
N SER A 84 25.71 22.85 -9.78
CA SER A 84 26.41 24.08 -9.42
C SER A 84 26.26 25.18 -10.46
N GLN A 85 25.72 24.88 -11.64
CA GLN A 85 25.50 25.86 -12.70
C GLN A 85 24.62 27.01 -12.20
N SER A 86 25.21 28.17 -11.99
CA SER A 86 24.51 29.41 -11.70
C SER A 86 23.59 29.73 -12.90
N GLY A 87 22.32 29.87 -12.65
CA GLY A 87 21.39 30.22 -13.73
C GLY A 87 19.92 30.15 -13.27
N SER A 88 19.10 30.84 -14.02
CA SER A 88 17.65 30.76 -13.95
C SER A 88 17.12 29.59 -14.81
N ASN A 89 15.86 29.27 -14.66
CA ASN A 89 15.14 28.25 -15.42
C ASN A 89 15.61 26.82 -15.14
N VAL A 90 15.74 26.47 -13.84
CA VAL A 90 16.21 25.16 -13.41
C VAL A 90 15.40 24.64 -12.24
N ILE A 91 15.08 23.34 -12.27
CA ILE A 91 14.57 22.56 -11.13
C ILE A 91 15.76 21.78 -10.58
N ARG A 92 16.14 22.04 -9.33
CA ARG A 92 17.28 21.40 -8.64
C ARG A 92 16.78 20.34 -7.68
N LEU A 93 17.30 19.12 -7.82
CA LEU A 93 17.09 18.01 -6.91
C LEU A 93 18.33 17.86 -6.03
N VAL A 94 18.20 18.12 -4.74
CA VAL A 94 19.35 18.30 -3.83
C VAL A 94 19.24 17.37 -2.64
N LEU A 95 20.35 16.67 -2.32
CA LEU A 95 20.50 15.98 -1.05
C LEU A 95 21.09 16.94 -0.02
N ASP A 96 20.44 17.07 1.14
CA ASP A 96 20.88 17.89 2.26
C ASP A 96 20.93 17.06 3.55
N GLY A 97 22.09 16.55 3.89
CA GLY A 97 22.31 15.69 5.07
C GLY A 97 22.01 16.35 6.42
N LYS A 98 21.73 17.67 6.44
CA LYS A 98 21.36 18.41 7.67
C LYS A 98 19.86 18.37 7.94
N MET A 99 19.05 17.94 6.98
CA MET A 99 17.61 17.82 7.18
C MET A 99 17.29 16.66 8.13
N SER A 100 16.22 16.80 8.90
CA SER A 100 15.71 15.76 9.78
C SER A 100 14.75 14.84 9.03
N GLY A 101 14.81 13.53 9.36
CA GLY A 101 13.92 12.52 8.79
C GLY A 101 14.26 12.13 7.35
N ASP A 102 14.06 10.87 7.02
CA ASP A 102 14.48 10.34 5.71
C ASP A 102 13.49 10.64 4.58
N GLU A 103 12.24 10.88 4.92
CA GLU A 103 11.16 11.10 3.96
C GLU A 103 10.68 12.57 3.91
N GLY A 104 11.24 13.43 4.75
CA GLY A 104 10.94 14.86 4.74
C GLY A 104 11.61 15.59 3.56
N TYR A 105 10.97 16.69 3.11
CA TYR A 105 11.52 17.52 2.05
C TYR A 105 11.17 19.00 2.25
N THR A 106 11.92 19.86 1.56
CA THR A 106 11.54 21.25 1.30
C THR A 106 11.42 21.48 -0.20
N LEU A 107 10.47 22.33 -0.62
CA LEU A 107 10.32 22.79 -1.98
C LEU A 107 10.24 24.32 -1.98
N SER A 108 11.18 24.96 -2.64
CA SER A 108 11.21 26.41 -2.82
C SER A 108 11.06 26.74 -4.29
N CYS A 109 10.12 27.61 -4.63
CA CYS A 109 9.88 28.05 -6.00
C CYS A 109 9.88 29.59 -6.07
N ASN A 110 10.59 30.14 -7.04
CA ASN A 110 10.61 31.56 -7.39
C ASN A 110 11.03 31.73 -8.87
N GLN A 111 11.05 32.95 -9.37
CA GLN A 111 11.36 33.24 -10.78
C GLN A 111 12.66 32.62 -11.33
N LYS A 112 13.61 32.24 -10.47
CA LYS A 112 14.88 31.63 -10.90
C LYS A 112 14.76 30.12 -11.10
N GLY A 113 13.77 29.47 -10.46
CA GLY A 113 13.55 28.03 -10.57
C GLY A 113 12.90 27.44 -9.34
N VAL A 114 12.95 26.10 -9.30
CA VAL A 114 12.47 25.27 -8.20
C VAL A 114 13.67 24.55 -7.56
N THR A 115 13.70 24.46 -6.24
CA THR A 115 14.65 23.62 -5.52
C THR A 115 13.89 22.66 -4.62
N ILE A 116 14.09 21.37 -4.82
CA ILE A 116 13.57 20.30 -3.96
C ILE A 116 14.75 19.71 -3.20
N LYS A 117 14.67 19.73 -1.87
CA LYS A 117 15.71 19.17 -1.00
C LYS A 117 15.11 18.06 -0.13
N GLY A 118 15.85 16.99 0.04
CA GLY A 118 15.57 15.92 0.99
C GLY A 118 16.87 15.45 1.65
N ARG A 119 16.78 14.84 2.81
CA ARG A 119 17.93 14.17 3.43
C ARG A 119 18.36 12.95 2.61
N THR A 120 17.40 12.26 2.07
CA THR A 120 17.57 11.05 1.26
C THR A 120 16.90 11.22 -0.11
N PRO A 121 17.19 10.34 -1.08
CA PRO A 121 16.46 10.30 -2.35
C PRO A 121 14.95 10.13 -2.18
N ALA A 122 14.48 9.43 -1.13
CA ALA A 122 13.06 9.28 -0.83
C ALA A 122 12.39 10.62 -0.50
N GLY A 123 13.03 11.45 0.34
CA GLY A 123 12.51 12.80 0.63
C GLY A 123 12.40 13.66 -0.64
N VAL A 124 13.42 13.64 -1.50
CA VAL A 124 13.36 14.32 -2.80
C VAL A 124 12.23 13.78 -3.67
N PHE A 125 12.01 12.47 -3.70
CA PHE A 125 10.92 11.84 -4.44
C PHE A 125 9.54 12.33 -3.99
N TYR A 126 9.30 12.49 -2.69
CA TYR A 126 8.02 13.04 -2.21
C TYR A 126 7.84 14.53 -2.57
N GLY A 127 8.92 15.30 -2.59
CA GLY A 127 8.88 16.65 -3.16
C GLY A 127 8.53 16.67 -4.64
N ILE A 128 9.04 15.70 -5.40
CA ILE A 128 8.67 15.48 -6.81
C ILE A 128 7.19 15.12 -6.94
N GLN A 129 6.66 14.25 -6.09
CA GLN A 129 5.23 13.90 -6.10
C GLN A 129 4.34 15.12 -5.80
N THR A 130 4.77 16.01 -4.93
CA THR A 130 4.07 17.27 -4.66
C THR A 130 4.07 18.19 -5.88
N LEU A 131 5.23 18.36 -6.52
CA LEU A 131 5.33 19.14 -7.76
C LEU A 131 4.46 18.52 -8.87
N ARG A 132 4.54 17.20 -9.09
CA ARG A 132 3.69 16.46 -10.04
C ARG A 132 2.21 16.78 -9.87
N LYS A 133 1.71 16.65 -8.65
CA LYS A 133 0.28 16.84 -8.32
C LYS A 133 -0.16 18.30 -8.34
N SER A 134 0.78 19.23 -8.29
CA SER A 134 0.49 20.67 -8.40
C SER A 134 0.27 21.13 -9.84
N LEU A 135 0.79 20.39 -10.82
CA LEU A 135 0.73 20.78 -12.24
C LEU A 135 -0.72 20.72 -12.78
N PRO A 136 -1.12 21.69 -13.62
CA PRO A 136 -2.40 21.60 -14.32
C PRO A 136 -2.34 20.53 -15.41
N VAL A 137 -3.40 19.74 -15.53
CA VAL A 137 -3.55 18.75 -16.60
C VAL A 137 -3.93 19.49 -17.88
N VAL A 138 -2.93 19.91 -18.65
CA VAL A 138 -3.12 20.66 -19.89
C VAL A 138 -1.90 20.49 -20.80
N LYS A 139 -2.08 20.26 -22.08
CA LYS A 139 -0.98 20.28 -23.06
C LYS A 139 -0.68 21.72 -23.44
N THR A 140 0.51 22.20 -23.07
CA THR A 140 0.90 23.61 -23.25
C THR A 140 2.41 23.73 -23.41
N ALA A 141 2.87 24.87 -23.94
CA ALA A 141 4.29 25.18 -24.06
C ALA A 141 4.89 25.76 -22.75
N GLU A 142 4.05 26.24 -21.83
CA GLU A 142 4.49 26.86 -20.58
C GLU A 142 3.45 26.66 -19.47
N VAL A 143 3.93 26.36 -18.26
CA VAL A 143 3.17 26.34 -17.00
C VAL A 143 3.74 27.35 -16.03
N THR A 144 2.88 28.16 -15.43
CA THR A 144 3.24 29.09 -14.36
C THR A 144 3.22 28.39 -12.99
N LEU A 145 4.34 28.37 -12.29
CA LEU A 145 4.42 27.90 -10.90
C LEU A 145 4.49 29.12 -9.97
N PRO A 146 3.51 29.32 -9.09
CA PRO A 146 3.54 30.43 -8.13
C PRO A 146 4.75 30.31 -7.22
N ALA A 147 5.26 31.46 -6.75
CA ALA A 147 6.33 31.45 -5.79
C ALA A 147 5.84 30.91 -4.44
N VAL A 148 6.48 29.86 -3.96
CA VAL A 148 6.04 29.10 -2.78
C VAL A 148 7.25 28.58 -1.98
N GLU A 149 7.07 28.48 -0.68
CA GLU A 149 7.96 27.74 0.22
C GLU A 149 7.15 26.65 0.89
N ILE A 150 7.60 25.40 0.77
CA ILE A 150 7.00 24.20 1.35
C ILE A 150 8.01 23.54 2.26
N ALA A 151 7.56 23.13 3.45
CA ALA A 151 8.28 22.22 4.33
C ALA A 151 7.31 21.09 4.72
N ASP A 152 7.73 19.85 4.50
CA ASP A 152 6.83 18.71 4.61
C ASP A 152 7.56 17.45 5.08
N ALA A 153 6.83 16.60 5.77
CA ALA A 153 7.25 15.28 6.19
C ALA A 153 6.00 14.42 6.53
N PRO A 154 6.06 13.11 6.34
CA PRO A 154 4.94 12.25 6.69
C PRO A 154 4.71 12.18 8.20
N ARG A 155 3.43 12.05 8.59
CA ARG A 155 3.05 11.79 9.97
C ARG A 155 3.49 10.42 10.46
N PHE A 156 3.25 9.39 9.65
CA PHE A 156 3.55 8.00 9.95
C PHE A 156 4.68 7.46 9.09
N SER A 157 5.56 6.66 9.68
CA SER A 157 6.65 5.97 8.99
C SER A 157 6.17 4.75 8.17
N TYR A 158 5.03 4.16 8.54
CA TYR A 158 4.39 3.06 7.81
C TYR A 158 3.08 3.55 7.18
N ARG A 159 3.01 3.54 5.86
CA ARG A 159 1.86 3.98 5.06
C ARG A 159 1.59 2.90 4.00
N GLY A 160 0.67 1.99 4.32
CA GLY A 160 0.51 0.75 3.58
C GLY A 160 -0.80 0.63 2.81
N VAL A 161 -0.74 -0.19 1.77
CA VAL A 161 -1.93 -0.81 1.16
C VAL A 161 -1.60 -2.26 0.86
N MET A 162 -2.51 -3.16 1.23
CA MET A 162 -2.42 -4.58 0.94
C MET A 162 -3.20 -4.93 -0.33
N LEU A 163 -2.66 -5.85 -1.10
CA LEU A 163 -3.36 -6.52 -2.21
C LEU A 163 -3.33 -8.03 -1.96
N ASP A 164 -4.53 -8.62 -1.88
CA ASP A 164 -4.71 -10.06 -1.83
C ASP A 164 -4.56 -10.67 -3.22
N CYS A 165 -3.51 -11.48 -3.40
CA CYS A 165 -3.30 -12.27 -4.61
C CYS A 165 -3.64 -13.77 -4.40
N GLY A 166 -3.94 -14.18 -3.18
CA GLY A 166 -4.34 -15.54 -2.83
C GLY A 166 -5.69 -15.92 -3.45
N ARG A 167 -6.74 -15.10 -3.23
CA ARG A 167 -8.08 -15.34 -3.78
C ARG A 167 -8.10 -15.14 -5.29
N HIS A 168 -7.55 -14.03 -5.80
CA HIS A 168 -7.37 -13.81 -7.23
C HIS A 168 -5.94 -13.35 -7.56
N TYR A 169 -5.34 -14.03 -8.53
CA TYR A 169 -4.02 -13.69 -9.04
C TYR A 169 -4.09 -12.45 -9.95
N PHE A 170 -3.16 -11.52 -9.77
CA PHE A 170 -3.02 -10.36 -10.63
C PHE A 170 -1.72 -10.43 -11.43
N PRO A 171 -1.74 -10.10 -12.75
CA PRO A 171 -0.53 -10.14 -13.57
C PRO A 171 0.55 -9.18 -13.05
N VAL A 172 1.83 -9.52 -13.28
CA VAL A 172 2.99 -8.69 -12.93
C VAL A 172 2.82 -7.23 -13.40
N LYS A 173 2.27 -7.04 -14.59
CA LYS A 173 1.99 -5.70 -15.13
C LYS A 173 1.10 -4.90 -14.18
N PHE A 174 -0.01 -5.48 -13.72
CA PHE A 174 -0.92 -4.79 -12.79
C PHE A 174 -0.28 -4.55 -11.42
N ILE A 175 0.53 -5.49 -10.91
CA ILE A 175 1.26 -5.26 -9.65
C ILE A 175 2.17 -4.03 -9.76
N LYS A 176 2.83 -3.82 -10.91
CA LYS A 176 3.63 -2.61 -11.16
C LYS A 176 2.76 -1.34 -11.25
N GLU A 177 1.61 -1.41 -11.91
CA GLU A 177 0.63 -0.32 -11.94
C GLU A 177 0.08 0.01 -10.54
N PHE A 178 -0.17 -1.00 -9.73
CA PHE A 178 -0.56 -0.84 -8.32
C PHE A 178 0.55 -0.13 -7.51
N ILE A 179 1.81 -0.48 -7.73
CA ILE A 179 2.96 0.21 -7.10
C ILE A 179 3.03 1.69 -7.55
N ASP A 180 2.73 1.99 -8.81
CA ASP A 180 2.64 3.36 -9.31
C ASP A 180 1.51 4.16 -8.63
N LEU A 181 0.36 3.51 -8.36
CA LEU A 181 -0.72 4.12 -7.57
C LEU A 181 -0.27 4.43 -6.14
N LEU A 182 0.45 3.51 -5.50
CA LEU A 182 1.02 3.74 -4.17
C LEU A 182 1.96 4.94 -4.16
N ALA A 183 2.88 5.01 -5.13
CA ALA A 183 3.83 6.11 -5.28
C ALA A 183 3.13 7.47 -5.45
N MET A 184 2.10 7.54 -6.31
CA MET A 184 1.31 8.75 -6.53
C MET A 184 0.61 9.25 -5.25
N HIS A 185 0.22 8.33 -4.38
CA HIS A 185 -0.44 8.61 -3.11
C HIS A 185 0.52 8.71 -1.90
N ASN A 186 1.82 8.80 -2.14
CA ASN A 186 2.86 8.89 -1.09
C ASN A 186 2.84 7.70 -0.10
N MET A 187 2.38 6.54 -0.52
CA MET A 187 2.49 5.30 0.24
C MET A 187 3.91 4.74 0.12
N ASN A 188 4.40 4.07 1.17
CA ASN A 188 5.75 3.51 1.21
C ASN A 188 5.80 2.03 1.56
N ARG A 189 4.66 1.37 1.72
CA ARG A 189 4.56 -0.07 1.96
C ARG A 189 3.54 -0.70 1.02
N PHE A 190 3.98 -1.69 0.28
CA PHE A 190 3.13 -2.63 -0.44
C PHE A 190 3.07 -3.93 0.37
N HIS A 191 1.96 -4.20 1.04
CA HIS A 191 1.73 -5.47 1.70
C HIS A 191 1.17 -6.45 0.67
N TRP A 192 1.97 -7.47 0.34
CA TRP A 192 1.65 -8.44 -0.71
C TRP A 192 1.22 -9.76 -0.10
N HIS A 193 -0.09 -9.99 -0.07
CA HIS A 193 -0.71 -11.19 0.48
C HIS A 193 -0.71 -12.30 -0.57
N LEU A 194 0.13 -13.33 -0.38
CA LEU A 194 0.54 -14.27 -1.42
C LEU A 194 -0.08 -15.67 -1.29
N THR A 195 -0.71 -16.00 -0.16
CA THR A 195 -1.20 -17.36 0.10
C THR A 195 -2.53 -17.34 0.82
N GLU A 196 -3.40 -18.26 0.39
CA GLU A 196 -4.71 -18.48 0.95
C GLU A 196 -5.17 -19.93 0.74
N ASP A 197 -6.30 -20.31 1.34
CA ASP A 197 -6.95 -21.60 1.11
C ASP A 197 -7.26 -21.87 -0.37
N GLN A 198 -7.50 -20.80 -1.14
CA GLN A 198 -7.90 -20.86 -2.54
C GLN A 198 -6.71 -20.70 -3.51
N GLY A 199 -5.48 -20.50 -3.00
CA GLY A 199 -4.33 -20.43 -3.88
C GLY A 199 -3.02 -20.05 -3.21
N TRP A 200 -1.97 -20.75 -3.58
CA TRP A 200 -0.57 -20.43 -3.28
C TRP A 200 0.07 -19.70 -4.46
N ARG A 201 0.61 -18.48 -4.26
CA ARG A 201 0.98 -17.60 -5.37
C ARG A 201 2.46 -17.32 -5.54
N LEU A 202 3.34 -17.92 -4.75
CA LEU A 202 4.78 -17.70 -4.87
C LEU A 202 5.52 -19.03 -5.12
N GLU A 203 6.41 -19.05 -6.11
CA GLU A 203 7.32 -20.17 -6.34
C GLU A 203 8.25 -20.36 -5.13
N ILE A 204 8.24 -21.58 -4.58
CA ILE A 204 9.20 -22.05 -3.58
C ILE A 204 9.97 -23.21 -4.20
N LYS A 205 11.23 -23.00 -4.52
CA LYS A 205 12.04 -23.97 -5.27
C LYS A 205 12.20 -25.31 -4.54
N LYS A 206 12.26 -25.25 -3.21
CA LYS A 206 12.33 -26.44 -2.37
C LYS A 206 11.04 -27.26 -2.38
N TYR A 207 9.91 -26.62 -2.60
CA TYR A 207 8.57 -27.24 -2.58
C TYR A 207 7.79 -26.95 -3.87
N PRO A 208 8.22 -27.52 -5.03
CA PRO A 208 7.61 -27.18 -6.34
C PRO A 208 6.13 -27.57 -6.46
N LEU A 209 5.65 -28.50 -5.62
CA LEU A 209 4.24 -28.88 -5.58
C LEU A 209 3.33 -27.73 -5.11
N LEU A 210 3.87 -26.75 -4.35
CA LEU A 210 3.08 -25.59 -3.91
C LEU A 210 2.54 -24.78 -5.10
N THR A 211 3.31 -24.66 -6.19
CA THR A 211 2.83 -24.03 -7.42
C THR A 211 2.23 -25.02 -8.41
N ALA A 212 2.72 -26.26 -8.47
CA ALA A 212 2.17 -27.26 -9.38
C ALA A 212 0.72 -27.67 -9.02
N ILE A 213 0.38 -27.67 -7.73
CA ILE A 213 -0.93 -28.06 -7.18
C ILE A 213 -1.59 -26.87 -6.48
N GLY A 214 -0.90 -26.25 -5.50
CA GLY A 214 -1.49 -25.23 -4.63
C GLY A 214 -1.87 -23.93 -5.36
N SER A 215 -1.28 -23.64 -6.53
CA SER A 215 -1.68 -22.46 -7.33
C SER A 215 -2.97 -22.66 -8.13
N LYS A 216 -3.56 -23.86 -8.10
CA LYS A 216 -4.66 -24.26 -8.99
C LYS A 216 -5.88 -24.69 -8.20
N ARG A 217 -7.05 -24.17 -8.55
CA ARG A 217 -8.35 -24.64 -8.04
C ARG A 217 -9.25 -25.09 -9.19
N ALA A 218 -10.14 -26.02 -8.91
CA ALA A 218 -11.00 -26.64 -9.94
C ALA A 218 -12.00 -25.66 -10.54
N GLU A 219 -12.51 -24.74 -9.72
CA GLU A 219 -13.50 -23.72 -10.08
C GLU A 219 -13.50 -22.60 -9.04
N THR A 220 -14.26 -21.55 -9.29
CA THR A 220 -14.49 -20.47 -8.32
C THR A 220 -15.98 -20.32 -8.03
N VAL A 221 -16.36 -20.18 -6.75
CA VAL A 221 -17.75 -19.96 -6.36
C VAL A 221 -18.31 -18.68 -6.99
N ILE A 222 -19.57 -18.73 -7.43
CA ILE A 222 -20.29 -17.59 -7.99
C ILE A 222 -21.01 -16.82 -6.88
N GLY A 223 -20.98 -15.50 -6.95
CA GLY A 223 -21.68 -14.60 -6.02
C GLY A 223 -21.26 -14.79 -4.56
N HIS A 224 -22.11 -14.41 -3.61
CA HIS A 224 -21.83 -14.52 -2.18
C HIS A 224 -22.00 -15.96 -1.68
N ASN A 225 -20.97 -16.80 -1.90
CA ASN A 225 -20.92 -18.19 -1.43
C ASN A 225 -22.19 -19.00 -1.73
N THR A 226 -22.65 -18.94 -2.98
CA THR A 226 -23.85 -19.66 -3.40
C THR A 226 -23.69 -21.19 -3.41
N GLN A 227 -22.48 -21.69 -3.18
CA GLN A 227 -22.07 -23.09 -3.33
C GLN A 227 -22.15 -23.62 -4.78
N ILE A 228 -22.37 -22.72 -5.74
CA ILE A 228 -22.36 -23.02 -7.17
C ILE A 228 -21.06 -22.50 -7.74
N GLY A 229 -20.24 -23.39 -8.30
CA GLY A 229 -18.99 -23.04 -8.99
C GLY A 229 -19.25 -22.58 -10.43
N ASP A 230 -18.29 -21.85 -10.98
CA ASP A 230 -18.28 -21.41 -12.38
C ASP A 230 -17.84 -22.51 -13.35
N GLY A 231 -17.43 -23.68 -12.83
CA GLY A 231 -16.94 -24.82 -13.61
C GLY A 231 -15.65 -24.54 -14.39
N THR A 232 -14.93 -23.45 -14.08
CA THR A 232 -13.73 -23.02 -14.80
C THR A 232 -12.49 -23.15 -13.92
N PRO A 233 -11.51 -23.99 -14.32
CA PRO A 233 -10.23 -24.08 -13.60
C PRO A 233 -9.55 -22.73 -13.52
N TYR A 234 -8.99 -22.41 -12.34
CA TYR A 234 -8.29 -21.17 -12.08
C TYR A 234 -6.87 -21.43 -11.61
N GLU A 235 -5.90 -20.72 -12.18
CA GLU A 235 -4.50 -20.84 -11.77
C GLU A 235 -3.72 -19.53 -11.91
N GLY A 236 -2.62 -19.41 -11.18
CA GLY A 236 -1.67 -18.31 -11.28
C GLY A 236 -0.70 -18.31 -10.12
N TYR A 237 0.55 -17.95 -10.40
CA TYR A 237 1.58 -17.73 -9.38
C TYR A 237 2.68 -16.84 -9.96
N TYR A 238 3.53 -16.32 -9.08
CA TYR A 238 4.72 -15.55 -9.42
C TYR A 238 5.95 -16.43 -9.27
N THR A 239 6.81 -16.43 -10.27
CA THR A 239 8.16 -16.98 -10.13
C THR A 239 8.98 -16.11 -9.19
N GLN A 240 10.06 -16.66 -8.63
CA GLN A 240 10.97 -15.87 -7.79
C GLN A 240 11.60 -14.70 -8.56
N ASP A 241 11.87 -14.88 -9.86
CA ASP A 241 12.42 -13.82 -10.69
C ASP A 241 11.42 -12.69 -10.93
N GLU A 242 10.14 -13.01 -11.16
CA GLU A 242 9.06 -12.01 -11.23
C GLU A 242 8.87 -11.27 -9.89
N ALA A 243 8.97 -11.99 -8.77
CA ALA A 243 8.87 -11.36 -7.45
C ALA A 243 10.06 -10.41 -7.19
N ARG A 244 11.29 -10.78 -7.58
CA ARG A 244 12.46 -9.89 -7.48
C ARG A 244 12.33 -8.66 -8.38
N ASP A 245 11.81 -8.83 -9.60
CA ASP A 245 11.54 -7.71 -10.51
C ASP A 245 10.51 -6.72 -9.92
N ILE A 246 9.46 -7.23 -9.30
CA ILE A 246 8.46 -6.41 -8.59
C ILE A 246 9.10 -5.67 -7.38
N VAL A 247 9.91 -6.36 -6.59
CA VAL A 247 10.63 -5.77 -5.45
C VAL A 247 11.54 -4.63 -5.92
N GLU A 248 12.28 -4.84 -6.99
CA GLU A 248 13.16 -3.79 -7.55
C GLU A 248 12.35 -2.61 -8.11
N TYR A 249 11.24 -2.89 -8.79
CA TYR A 249 10.35 -1.85 -9.30
C TYR A 249 9.77 -0.96 -8.17
N ALA A 250 9.39 -1.58 -7.06
CA ALA A 250 8.93 -0.89 -5.86
C ALA A 250 10.05 -0.08 -5.19
N ARG A 251 11.25 -0.68 -5.06
CA ARG A 251 12.43 -0.01 -4.48
C ARG A 251 12.77 1.27 -5.24
N GLN A 252 12.68 1.25 -6.56
CA GLN A 252 12.89 2.43 -7.40
C GLN A 252 11.94 3.57 -7.10
N ARG A 253 10.79 3.29 -6.49
CA ARG A 253 9.76 4.25 -6.06
C ARG A 253 9.74 4.47 -4.55
N HIS A 254 10.81 4.06 -3.87
CA HIS A 254 10.94 4.15 -2.41
C HIS A 254 9.82 3.42 -1.65
N ILE A 255 9.32 2.33 -2.22
CA ILE A 255 8.30 1.46 -1.62
C ILE A 255 8.93 0.14 -1.24
N VAL A 256 8.71 -0.28 0.01
CA VAL A 256 9.11 -1.60 0.50
C VAL A 256 7.96 -2.57 0.31
N VAL A 257 8.24 -3.72 -0.31
CA VAL A 257 7.29 -4.82 -0.41
C VAL A 257 7.38 -5.66 0.87
N VAL A 258 6.30 -5.72 1.62
CA VAL A 258 6.14 -6.56 2.81
C VAL A 258 5.42 -7.84 2.37
N PRO A 259 6.10 -8.98 2.23
CA PRO A 259 5.46 -10.21 1.80
C PRO A 259 4.70 -10.85 2.95
N GLU A 260 3.56 -11.48 2.64
CA GLU A 260 2.82 -12.31 3.59
C GLU A 260 2.69 -13.73 3.08
N ILE A 261 3.06 -14.67 3.95
CA ILE A 261 2.68 -16.07 3.91
C ILE A 261 1.86 -16.33 5.16
N ASP A 262 0.57 -16.45 5.01
CA ASP A 262 -0.32 -16.64 6.15
C ASP A 262 -0.10 -18.03 6.78
N MET A 263 -0.04 -18.10 8.10
CA MET A 263 0.18 -19.32 8.86
C MET A 263 -0.27 -19.16 10.33
N PRO A 264 -0.80 -20.19 10.98
CA PRO A 264 -0.98 -21.57 10.49
C PRO A 264 -2.32 -21.80 9.77
N GLY A 265 -3.25 -20.85 9.82
CA GLY A 265 -4.52 -20.84 9.08
C GLY A 265 -4.32 -20.53 7.60
N ASN A 266 -5.41 -20.55 6.82
CA ASN A 266 -5.45 -20.17 5.41
C ASN A 266 -4.41 -20.94 4.54
N GLN A 267 -4.20 -22.21 4.85
CA GLN A 267 -3.13 -23.05 4.26
C GLN A 267 -3.66 -24.26 3.47
N LEU A 268 -4.95 -24.32 3.17
CA LEU A 268 -5.53 -25.47 2.47
C LEU A 268 -4.89 -25.72 1.09
N ALA A 269 -4.48 -24.66 0.40
CA ALA A 269 -3.73 -24.78 -0.86
C ALA A 269 -2.36 -25.49 -0.67
N ALA A 270 -1.65 -25.17 0.40
CA ALA A 270 -0.41 -25.87 0.76
C ALA A 270 -0.68 -27.30 1.21
N LEU A 271 -1.73 -27.54 1.99
CA LEU A 271 -2.13 -28.87 2.43
C LEU A 271 -2.55 -29.78 1.26
N ALA A 272 -3.18 -29.22 0.23
CA ALA A 272 -3.49 -29.96 -0.99
C ALA A 272 -2.21 -30.45 -1.71
N ALA A 273 -1.15 -29.67 -1.66
CA ALA A 273 0.17 -30.03 -2.21
C ALA A 273 0.97 -30.97 -1.29
N MET A 274 0.81 -30.81 0.04
CA MET A 274 1.63 -31.48 1.07
C MET A 274 0.74 -31.96 2.23
N PRO A 275 -0.08 -33.01 2.02
CA PRO A 275 -1.11 -33.40 2.98
C PRO A 275 -0.58 -33.89 4.34
N ASN A 276 0.68 -34.33 4.39
CA ASN A 276 1.35 -34.72 5.65
C ASN A 276 1.52 -33.56 6.64
N LEU A 277 1.38 -32.31 6.21
CA LEU A 277 1.48 -31.13 7.06
C LEU A 277 0.18 -30.80 7.80
N GLY A 278 -0.95 -31.40 7.41
CA GLY A 278 -2.25 -31.20 8.09
C GLY A 278 -2.50 -32.22 9.18
N CYS A 279 -3.43 -31.88 10.08
CA CYS A 279 -3.78 -32.71 11.23
C CYS A 279 -4.39 -34.07 10.84
N THR A 280 -5.14 -34.13 9.76
CA THR A 280 -5.82 -35.37 9.28
C THR A 280 -4.97 -36.18 8.30
N GLY A 281 -3.90 -35.60 7.73
CA GLY A 281 -3.07 -36.23 6.70
C GLY A 281 -3.73 -36.28 5.32
N GLY A 282 -4.88 -35.63 5.15
CA GLY A 282 -5.60 -35.51 3.87
C GLY A 282 -6.47 -36.73 3.49
N PRO A 283 -6.89 -36.84 2.23
CA PRO A 283 -6.55 -35.92 1.12
C PRO A 283 -7.23 -34.55 1.26
N TYR A 284 -6.52 -33.50 0.84
CA TYR A 284 -7.04 -32.13 0.78
C TYR A 284 -7.19 -31.67 -0.66
N LYS A 285 -8.04 -30.66 -0.87
CA LYS A 285 -8.22 -29.97 -2.16
C LYS A 285 -8.07 -28.48 -1.94
N VAL A 286 -7.54 -27.78 -2.93
CA VAL A 286 -7.50 -26.31 -2.94
C VAL A 286 -8.94 -25.78 -2.86
N GLY A 287 -9.16 -24.78 -2.01
CA GLY A 287 -10.48 -24.19 -1.77
C GLY A 287 -11.09 -23.58 -3.03
N THR A 288 -12.41 -23.74 -3.18
CA THR A 288 -13.18 -23.17 -4.30
C THR A 288 -14.25 -22.20 -3.87
N VAL A 289 -14.50 -22.10 -2.57
CA VAL A 289 -15.45 -21.16 -1.94
C VAL A 289 -14.70 -20.22 -0.99
N TRP A 290 -15.33 -19.10 -0.66
CA TRP A 290 -14.76 -18.13 0.27
C TRP A 290 -15.13 -18.46 1.71
N GLY A 291 -14.27 -18.09 2.65
CA GLY A 291 -14.47 -18.27 4.09
C GLY A 291 -13.33 -19.03 4.76
N VAL A 292 -13.46 -19.27 6.05
CA VAL A 292 -12.48 -19.94 6.90
C VAL A 292 -12.67 -21.45 6.82
N TYR A 293 -11.58 -22.18 6.58
CA TYR A 293 -11.56 -23.64 6.56
C TYR A 293 -10.99 -24.20 7.88
N ASP A 294 -11.53 -25.37 8.28
CA ASP A 294 -11.10 -26.03 9.53
C ASP A 294 -9.68 -26.62 9.46
N ASP A 295 -9.17 -26.88 8.24
CA ASP A 295 -7.91 -27.56 8.02
C ASP A 295 -6.77 -26.55 7.97
N ILE A 296 -5.97 -26.53 9.02
CA ILE A 296 -4.77 -25.69 9.20
C ILE A 296 -3.50 -26.56 9.23
N LEU A 297 -2.33 -25.93 9.21
CA LEU A 297 -1.07 -26.61 9.45
C LEU A 297 -1.08 -27.28 10.83
N CYS A 298 -0.61 -28.52 10.91
CA CYS A 298 -0.57 -29.29 12.16
C CYS A 298 0.50 -28.75 13.10
N LEU A 299 0.09 -28.07 14.16
CA LEU A 299 0.98 -27.42 15.12
C LEU A 299 1.80 -28.40 15.98
N GLY A 300 1.35 -29.65 16.09
CA GLY A 300 2.07 -30.72 16.76
C GLY A 300 3.05 -31.49 15.88
N ASN A 301 3.20 -31.10 14.62
CA ASN A 301 4.06 -31.79 13.65
C ASN A 301 5.35 -30.99 13.41
N GLU A 302 6.51 -31.57 13.71
CA GLU A 302 7.81 -30.90 13.49
C GLU A 302 8.09 -30.62 11.98
N ASP A 303 7.55 -31.42 11.07
CA ASP A 303 7.66 -31.17 9.64
C ASP A 303 6.98 -29.84 9.23
N THR A 304 5.93 -29.41 9.97
CA THR A 304 5.29 -28.10 9.77
C THR A 304 6.26 -26.95 10.02
N TYR A 305 7.00 -27.01 11.12
CA TYR A 305 7.98 -25.95 11.44
C TYR A 305 9.11 -25.93 10.43
N LYS A 306 9.61 -27.10 10.05
CA LYS A 306 10.62 -27.21 9.01
C LYS A 306 10.14 -26.65 7.67
N PHE A 307 8.91 -26.95 7.29
CA PHE A 307 8.28 -26.41 6.09
C PHE A 307 8.20 -24.86 6.14
N CYS A 308 7.67 -24.31 7.23
CA CYS A 308 7.57 -22.87 7.41
C CYS A 308 8.95 -22.18 7.38
N GLU A 309 9.94 -22.73 8.07
CA GLU A 309 11.32 -22.22 8.10
C GLU A 309 11.98 -22.23 6.70
N ASP A 310 11.76 -23.29 5.93
CA ASP A 310 12.27 -23.42 4.57
C ASP A 310 11.60 -22.39 3.62
N VAL A 311 10.26 -22.24 3.69
CA VAL A 311 9.50 -21.24 2.91
C VAL A 311 9.95 -19.83 3.27
N LEU A 312 10.02 -19.52 4.56
CA LEU A 312 10.44 -18.20 5.04
C LEU A 312 11.91 -17.90 4.69
N SER A 313 12.78 -18.91 4.59
CA SER A 313 14.15 -18.71 4.13
C SER A 313 14.19 -18.22 2.68
N GLU A 314 13.45 -18.87 1.77
CA GLU A 314 13.38 -18.42 0.37
C GLU A 314 12.69 -17.04 0.26
N LEU A 315 11.67 -16.79 1.08
CA LEU A 315 10.99 -15.48 1.13
C LEU A 315 11.97 -14.36 1.52
N ILE A 316 12.78 -14.58 2.55
CA ILE A 316 13.77 -13.60 3.05
C ILE A 316 14.84 -13.31 1.98
N ASP A 317 15.21 -14.31 1.17
CA ASP A 317 16.16 -14.12 0.08
C ASP A 317 15.59 -13.29 -1.09
N ILE A 318 14.28 -13.32 -1.29
CA ILE A 318 13.60 -12.54 -2.34
C ILE A 318 13.31 -11.13 -1.88
N PHE A 319 12.82 -10.97 -0.63
CA PHE A 319 12.30 -9.71 -0.10
C PHE A 319 13.26 -9.09 0.92
N PRO A 320 13.84 -7.91 0.63
CA PRO A 320 14.75 -7.23 1.54
C PRO A 320 14.04 -6.52 2.70
N SER A 321 12.73 -6.67 2.82
CA SER A 321 11.94 -6.06 3.90
C SER A 321 12.47 -6.46 5.28
N GLU A 322 12.61 -5.50 6.18
CA GLU A 322 12.89 -5.77 7.60
C GLU A 322 11.81 -6.64 8.24
N VAL A 323 10.58 -6.54 7.73
CA VAL A 323 9.39 -7.17 8.28
C VAL A 323 8.87 -8.23 7.32
N ILE A 324 8.56 -9.42 7.87
CA ILE A 324 7.86 -10.50 7.19
C ILE A 324 6.49 -10.67 7.85
N HIS A 325 5.43 -10.56 7.07
CA HIS A 325 4.08 -10.78 7.56
C HIS A 325 3.75 -12.27 7.53
N ILE A 326 3.30 -12.81 8.66
CA ILE A 326 3.02 -14.24 8.84
C ILE A 326 1.52 -14.55 8.97
N GLY A 327 0.64 -13.56 8.73
CA GLY A 327 -0.78 -13.71 8.93
C GLY A 327 -1.14 -13.92 10.40
N GLY A 328 -1.64 -15.09 10.73
CA GLY A 328 -1.95 -15.53 12.09
C GLY A 328 -3.40 -15.34 12.47
N ASP A 329 -4.24 -14.90 11.56
CA ASP A 329 -5.68 -14.78 11.74
C ASP A 329 -6.42 -16.09 11.43
N GLU A 330 -7.64 -16.16 11.88
CA GLU A 330 -8.63 -17.17 11.46
C GLU A 330 -8.13 -18.62 11.49
N ALA A 331 -7.36 -19.01 12.52
CA ALA A 331 -6.85 -20.37 12.68
C ALA A 331 -7.77 -21.19 13.61
N PRO A 332 -8.74 -21.98 13.07
CA PRO A 332 -9.67 -22.75 13.89
C PRO A 332 -8.97 -23.86 14.70
N THR A 333 -9.48 -24.14 15.90
CA THR A 333 -8.93 -25.19 16.78
C THR A 333 -9.55 -26.57 16.54
N VAL A 334 -10.60 -26.68 15.70
CA VAL A 334 -11.37 -27.91 15.48
C VAL A 334 -10.51 -29.13 15.20
N ARG A 335 -9.51 -28.99 14.31
CA ARG A 335 -8.60 -30.11 14.00
C ARG A 335 -7.57 -30.33 15.10
N VAL A 336 -7.10 -29.26 15.74
CA VAL A 336 -6.10 -29.29 16.82
C VAL A 336 -6.61 -30.08 18.02
N GLU A 337 -7.89 -29.91 18.37
CA GLU A 337 -8.53 -30.54 19.52
C GLU A 337 -8.60 -32.07 19.41
N HIS A 338 -8.55 -32.61 18.21
CA HIS A 338 -8.66 -34.05 17.96
C HIS A 338 -7.37 -34.66 17.36
N CYS A 339 -6.36 -33.86 17.07
CA CYS A 339 -5.11 -34.33 16.47
C CYS A 339 -4.17 -34.93 17.54
N PRO A 340 -3.78 -36.20 17.42
CA PRO A 340 -2.87 -36.81 18.43
C PRO A 340 -1.53 -36.10 18.58
N LYS A 341 -0.97 -35.55 17.46
CA LYS A 341 0.30 -34.78 17.50
C LYS A 341 0.13 -33.47 18.27
N CYS A 342 -0.96 -32.74 18.01
CA CYS A 342 -1.27 -31.49 18.71
C CYS A 342 -1.56 -31.76 20.21
N GLN A 343 -2.30 -32.84 20.52
CA GLN A 343 -2.54 -33.24 21.91
C GLN A 343 -1.25 -33.55 22.64
N ALA A 344 -0.33 -34.30 22.03
CA ALA A 344 0.99 -34.60 22.61
C ALA A 344 1.82 -33.31 22.83
N LEU A 345 1.79 -32.36 21.90
CA LEU A 345 2.43 -31.06 22.09
C LEU A 345 1.81 -30.29 23.24
N MET A 346 0.48 -30.17 23.27
CA MET A 346 -0.24 -29.46 24.33
C MET A 346 0.07 -30.05 25.71
N GLN A 347 0.11 -31.37 25.84
CA GLN A 347 0.45 -32.03 27.08
C GLN A 347 1.90 -31.76 27.52
N ARG A 348 2.85 -31.84 26.57
CA ARG A 348 4.28 -31.63 26.83
C ARG A 348 4.60 -30.19 27.25
N GLU A 349 3.97 -29.21 26.58
CA GLU A 349 4.24 -27.78 26.78
C GLU A 349 3.20 -27.11 27.70
N HIS A 350 2.30 -27.87 28.31
CA HIS A 350 1.19 -27.36 29.15
C HIS A 350 0.30 -26.32 28.45
N LEU A 351 -0.01 -26.57 27.16
CA LEU A 351 -0.82 -25.70 26.33
C LEU A 351 -2.28 -26.17 26.29
N THR A 352 -3.14 -25.28 25.79
CA THR A 352 -4.55 -25.50 25.47
C THR A 352 -4.80 -25.23 23.99
N PRO A 353 -5.93 -25.68 23.42
CA PRO A 353 -6.28 -25.32 22.04
C PRO A 353 -6.26 -23.81 21.78
N LYS A 354 -6.54 -23.01 22.79
CA LYS A 354 -6.60 -21.55 22.70
C LYS A 354 -5.21 -20.89 22.54
N ASN A 355 -4.17 -21.47 23.16
CA ASN A 355 -2.84 -20.83 23.20
C ASN A 355 -1.74 -21.60 22.44
N ILE A 356 -2.06 -22.74 21.83
CA ILE A 356 -1.10 -23.52 21.02
C ILE A 356 -0.60 -22.72 19.80
N GLN A 357 -1.42 -21.85 19.24
CA GLN A 357 -1.01 -20.97 18.15
C GLN A 357 0.08 -19.98 18.62
N GLY A 358 -0.01 -19.47 19.84
CA GLY A 358 1.05 -18.63 20.43
C GLY A 358 2.39 -19.34 20.50
N TYR A 359 2.40 -20.63 20.85
CA TYR A 359 3.61 -21.45 20.79
C TYR A 359 4.19 -21.53 19.37
N PHE A 360 3.32 -21.77 18.38
CA PHE A 360 3.72 -21.77 16.97
C PHE A 360 4.31 -20.42 16.57
N THR A 361 3.60 -19.32 16.83
CA THR A 361 4.03 -17.97 16.49
C THR A 361 5.40 -17.64 17.09
N ASN A 362 5.62 -17.98 18.37
CA ASN A 362 6.90 -17.78 19.05
C ASN A 362 8.05 -18.56 18.38
N ARG A 363 7.82 -19.78 17.91
CA ARG A 363 8.85 -20.54 17.19
C ARG A 363 9.18 -19.90 15.83
N ILE A 364 8.17 -19.45 15.09
CA ILE A 364 8.36 -18.76 13.82
C ILE A 364 9.06 -17.41 14.04
N GLU A 365 8.65 -16.64 15.05
CA GLU A 365 9.31 -15.39 15.41
C GLU A 365 10.80 -15.59 15.70
N LYS A 366 11.13 -16.58 16.54
CA LYS A 366 12.52 -16.92 16.87
C LYS A 366 13.35 -17.23 15.64
N PHE A 367 12.78 -17.98 14.69
CA PHE A 367 13.43 -18.30 13.44
C PHE A 367 13.65 -17.03 12.59
N VAL A 368 12.62 -16.23 12.38
CA VAL A 368 12.70 -14.98 11.57
C VAL A 368 13.68 -13.99 12.19
N ASN A 369 13.67 -13.84 13.54
CA ASN A 369 14.61 -13.00 14.26
C ASN A 369 16.06 -13.51 14.10
N SER A 370 16.30 -14.81 14.04
CA SER A 370 17.63 -15.40 13.80
C SER A 370 18.19 -15.05 12.41
N LYS A 371 17.32 -14.68 11.47
CA LYS A 371 17.66 -14.19 10.12
C LYS A 371 17.80 -12.66 10.05
N GLY A 372 17.74 -11.96 11.19
CA GLY A 372 17.83 -10.50 11.26
C GLY A 372 16.59 -9.78 10.76
N ARG A 373 15.43 -10.44 10.77
CA ARG A 373 14.13 -9.87 10.40
C ARG A 373 13.18 -9.87 11.60
N ARG A 374 12.08 -9.15 11.47
CA ARG A 374 10.97 -9.09 12.44
C ARG A 374 9.73 -9.72 11.82
N ILE A 375 8.90 -10.36 12.62
CA ILE A 375 7.56 -10.75 12.16
C ILE A 375 6.57 -9.59 12.32
N MET A 376 5.56 -9.62 11.49
CA MET A 376 4.31 -8.89 11.63
C MET A 376 3.16 -9.90 11.51
N GLY A 377 2.10 -9.70 12.23
CA GLY A 377 0.91 -10.55 12.09
C GLY A 377 -0.36 -9.79 12.45
N TRP A 378 -1.49 -10.33 12.03
CA TRP A 378 -2.79 -9.81 12.43
C TRP A 378 -2.94 -9.84 13.94
N ASP A 379 -3.84 -9.04 14.51
CA ASP A 379 -3.87 -8.81 15.96
C ASP A 379 -4.19 -10.07 16.79
N GLU A 380 -4.57 -11.20 16.18
CA GLU A 380 -4.71 -12.52 16.81
C GLU A 380 -3.38 -13.08 17.35
N ILE A 381 -2.23 -12.68 16.80
CA ILE A 381 -0.94 -13.12 17.35
C ILE A 381 -0.75 -12.70 18.80
N MET A 382 -1.50 -11.68 19.27
CA MET A 382 -1.51 -11.21 20.65
C MET A 382 -2.23 -12.17 21.63
N ASP A 383 -2.94 -13.18 21.13
CA ASP A 383 -3.54 -14.22 21.97
C ASP A 383 -2.48 -15.17 22.54
N GLY A 384 -1.25 -15.14 22.00
CA GLY A 384 -0.05 -15.75 22.57
C GLY A 384 0.81 -14.75 23.36
N ASP A 385 1.86 -15.27 23.98
CA ASP A 385 2.87 -14.47 24.68
C ASP A 385 4.06 -14.23 23.73
N ILE A 386 3.90 -13.28 22.82
CA ILE A 386 4.90 -12.91 21.78
C ILE A 386 5.86 -11.82 22.29
N ASN A 387 7.07 -11.79 21.71
CA ASN A 387 8.05 -10.75 22.03
C ASN A 387 7.66 -9.40 21.44
N THR A 388 8.11 -8.32 22.09
CA THR A 388 7.85 -6.95 21.62
C THR A 388 8.58 -6.60 20.32
N SER A 389 9.46 -7.47 19.80
CA SER A 389 10.02 -7.37 18.46
C SER A 389 8.99 -7.61 17.37
N ALA A 390 7.95 -8.41 17.63
CA ALA A 390 6.84 -8.61 16.71
C ALA A 390 6.01 -7.33 16.53
N MET A 391 5.66 -7.02 15.30
CA MET A 391 4.74 -5.94 14.96
C MET A 391 3.31 -6.47 14.91
N VAL A 392 2.35 -5.64 15.32
CA VAL A 392 0.94 -6.01 15.34
C VAL A 392 0.16 -5.23 14.29
N HIS A 393 -0.51 -5.95 13.41
CA HIS A 393 -1.39 -5.40 12.40
C HIS A 393 -2.83 -5.48 12.90
N CYS A 394 -3.36 -4.35 13.38
CA CYS A 394 -4.64 -4.29 14.07
C CYS A 394 -5.78 -4.06 13.08
N TRP A 395 -6.58 -5.10 12.83
CA TRP A 395 -7.68 -5.06 11.86
C TRP A 395 -9.09 -5.09 12.50
N ARG A 396 -9.25 -5.81 13.63
CA ARG A 396 -10.55 -6.02 14.26
C ARG A 396 -11.10 -4.73 14.87
N ASN A 397 -10.45 -4.24 15.91
CA ASN A 397 -10.87 -3.04 16.62
C ASN A 397 -9.63 -2.29 17.13
N PRO A 398 -9.57 -0.95 17.06
CA PRO A 398 -8.44 -0.16 17.55
C PRO A 398 -8.02 -0.47 18.99
N SER A 399 -8.92 -0.99 19.84
CA SER A 399 -8.58 -1.39 21.20
C SER A 399 -7.54 -2.51 21.29
N PHE A 400 -7.46 -3.41 20.30
CA PHE A 400 -6.39 -4.41 20.23
C PHE A 400 -5.04 -3.76 19.93
N GLY A 401 -5.01 -2.78 19.02
CA GLY A 401 -3.82 -1.99 18.76
C GLY A 401 -3.35 -1.19 19.97
N ILE A 402 -4.28 -0.60 20.74
CA ILE A 402 -3.95 0.11 22.00
C ILE A 402 -3.31 -0.86 22.98
N LYS A 403 -3.87 -2.05 23.17
CA LYS A 403 -3.31 -3.07 24.07
C LYS A 403 -1.92 -3.52 23.61
N ALA A 404 -1.71 -3.72 22.31
CA ALA A 404 -0.41 -4.06 21.75
C ALA A 404 0.62 -2.94 21.99
N ALA A 405 0.27 -1.70 21.72
CA ALA A 405 1.11 -0.53 21.98
C ALA A 405 1.46 -0.37 23.46
N GLN A 406 0.50 -0.63 24.37
CA GLN A 406 0.73 -0.62 25.82
C GLN A 406 1.71 -1.71 26.27
N LYS A 407 1.78 -2.84 25.56
CA LYS A 407 2.78 -3.89 25.77
C LYS A 407 4.13 -3.60 25.12
N GLY A 408 4.25 -2.52 24.34
CA GLY A 408 5.49 -2.10 23.69
C GLY A 408 5.68 -2.61 22.25
N HIS A 409 4.67 -3.20 21.63
CA HIS A 409 4.70 -3.59 20.22
C HIS A 409 4.47 -2.39 19.31
N ASP A 410 5.19 -2.32 18.20
CA ASP A 410 4.84 -1.41 17.10
C ASP A 410 3.56 -1.89 16.42
N VAL A 411 2.66 -0.96 16.14
CA VAL A 411 1.31 -1.23 15.66
C VAL A 411 1.03 -0.48 14.36
N VAL A 412 0.47 -1.19 13.39
CA VAL A 412 -0.16 -0.61 12.20
C VAL A 412 -1.67 -0.75 12.34
N LEU A 413 -2.40 0.36 12.25
CA LEU A 413 -3.85 0.35 12.34
C LEU A 413 -4.48 0.12 10.97
N SER A 414 -5.36 -0.85 10.89
CA SER A 414 -6.07 -1.24 9.67
C SER A 414 -7.53 -1.66 9.98
N PRO A 415 -8.26 -0.90 10.84
CA PRO A 415 -9.56 -1.35 11.32
C PRO A 415 -10.55 -1.52 10.18
N THR A 416 -11.24 -2.66 10.15
CA THR A 416 -12.22 -3.06 9.12
C THR A 416 -13.18 -1.93 8.77
N LYS A 417 -13.67 -1.20 9.78
CA LYS A 417 -14.63 -0.11 9.59
C LYS A 417 -14.14 1.02 8.67
N TYR A 418 -12.80 1.20 8.52
CA TYR A 418 -12.22 2.35 7.82
C TYR A 418 -11.20 1.99 6.75
N CYS A 419 -10.67 0.76 6.78
CA CYS A 419 -9.51 0.36 5.98
C CYS A 419 -9.78 -0.83 5.06
N TYR A 420 -10.96 -1.45 5.07
CA TYR A 420 -11.29 -2.59 4.21
C TYR A 420 -11.88 -2.09 2.89
N PHE A 421 -11.04 -2.01 1.88
CA PHE A 421 -11.39 -1.47 0.56
C PHE A 421 -12.09 -2.48 -0.35
N ASP A 422 -12.36 -3.66 0.14
CA ASP A 422 -13.28 -4.66 -0.43
C ASP A 422 -14.77 -4.40 -0.11
N PHE A 423 -15.07 -3.42 0.75
CA PHE A 423 -16.43 -2.95 1.02
C PHE A 423 -16.97 -2.06 -0.11
N TYR A 424 -18.30 -2.03 -0.28
CA TYR A 424 -18.96 -1.14 -1.24
C TYR A 424 -18.60 0.33 -1.01
N GLN A 425 -18.30 1.05 -2.07
CA GLN A 425 -18.00 2.49 -2.01
C GLN A 425 -19.24 3.38 -1.96
N ALA A 426 -20.36 2.89 -2.51
CA ALA A 426 -21.66 3.53 -2.43
C ALA A 426 -22.69 2.55 -1.84
N ASN A 427 -23.84 3.07 -1.43
CA ASN A 427 -24.93 2.23 -0.94
C ASN A 427 -25.47 1.36 -2.08
N PRO A 428 -25.26 0.04 -2.08
CA PRO A 428 -25.67 -0.84 -3.18
C PRO A 428 -27.19 -0.98 -3.33
N ARG A 429 -27.97 -0.50 -2.33
CA ARG A 429 -29.44 -0.41 -2.43
C ARG A 429 -29.90 0.83 -3.20
N ALA A 430 -29.04 1.84 -3.31
CA ALA A 430 -29.37 3.11 -3.97
C ALA A 430 -28.79 3.21 -5.38
N VAL A 431 -27.65 2.57 -5.64
CA VAL A 431 -26.94 2.61 -6.92
C VAL A 431 -26.40 1.24 -7.27
N HIS A 432 -26.19 1.00 -8.57
CA HIS A 432 -25.50 -0.21 -9.01
C HIS A 432 -24.02 -0.14 -8.67
N GLU A 433 -23.56 -1.09 -7.85
CA GLU A 433 -22.13 -1.27 -7.51
C GLU A 433 -21.63 -2.60 -8.07
N PRO A 434 -20.34 -2.71 -8.44
CA PRO A 434 -19.72 -4.00 -8.68
C PRO A 434 -19.84 -4.88 -7.43
N LEU A 435 -19.91 -6.20 -7.61
CA LEU A 435 -20.01 -7.14 -6.49
C LEU A 435 -18.82 -6.95 -5.53
N ALA A 436 -19.11 -6.82 -4.24
CA ALA A 436 -18.15 -6.67 -3.16
C ALA A 436 -18.51 -7.62 -2.01
N ILE A 437 -17.63 -7.79 -1.03
CA ILE A 437 -17.90 -8.70 0.11
C ILE A 437 -19.13 -8.28 0.93
N GLY A 438 -19.46 -7.02 0.89
CA GLY A 438 -20.55 -6.41 1.69
C GLY A 438 -20.09 -5.07 2.28
N GLY A 439 -20.67 -4.68 3.40
CA GLY A 439 -20.30 -3.46 4.09
C GLY A 439 -20.64 -2.19 3.30
N TYR A 440 -20.23 -1.04 3.84
CA TYR A 440 -20.32 0.25 3.16
C TYR A 440 -19.24 1.17 3.70
N LEU A 441 -18.33 1.57 2.86
CA LEU A 441 -17.18 2.40 3.23
C LEU A 441 -16.95 3.49 2.17
N PRO A 442 -17.63 4.63 2.26
CA PRO A 442 -17.42 5.77 1.37
C PRO A 442 -16.14 6.55 1.74
N VAL A 443 -15.71 7.42 0.84
CA VAL A 443 -14.47 8.21 0.97
C VAL A 443 -14.43 9.06 2.24
N ASP A 444 -15.54 9.69 2.61
CA ASP A 444 -15.63 10.52 3.82
C ASP A 444 -15.46 9.70 5.10
N SER A 445 -15.94 8.46 5.12
CA SER A 445 -15.71 7.54 6.25
C SER A 445 -14.23 7.21 6.39
N VAL A 446 -13.52 6.91 5.28
CA VAL A 446 -12.07 6.71 5.30
C VAL A 446 -11.37 7.97 5.80
N TYR A 447 -11.73 9.15 5.28
CA TYR A 447 -11.14 10.43 5.68
C TYR A 447 -11.30 10.73 7.18
N ASN A 448 -12.45 10.40 7.74
CA ASN A 448 -12.80 10.68 9.14
C ASN A 448 -12.29 9.62 10.14
N MET A 449 -11.49 8.66 9.69
CA MET A 449 -10.84 7.68 10.58
C MET A 449 -10.05 8.39 11.69
N ASP A 450 -10.24 7.97 12.94
CA ASP A 450 -9.34 8.35 14.03
C ASP A 450 -8.04 7.54 13.91
N THR A 451 -6.98 8.21 13.48
CA THR A 451 -5.67 7.61 13.25
C THR A 451 -4.77 7.56 14.49
N MET A 452 -5.23 8.15 15.59
CA MET A 452 -4.56 8.10 16.89
C MET A 452 -5.63 7.99 17.97
N PRO A 453 -6.00 6.77 18.37
CA PRO A 453 -7.07 6.54 19.33
C PRO A 453 -6.88 7.36 20.61
N LYS A 454 -7.96 7.98 21.08
CA LYS A 454 -7.90 8.90 22.22
C LYS A 454 -7.51 8.22 23.54
N ASP A 455 -7.84 6.94 23.65
CA ASP A 455 -7.58 6.14 24.84
C ASP A 455 -6.13 5.66 24.98
N ILE A 456 -5.27 5.92 23.96
CA ILE A 456 -3.86 5.62 24.05
C ILE A 456 -3.12 6.68 24.86
N SER A 457 -2.35 6.24 25.87
CA SER A 457 -1.54 7.15 26.67
C SER A 457 -0.44 7.84 25.83
N PRO A 458 -0.05 9.07 26.17
CA PRO A 458 0.93 9.84 25.38
C PRO A 458 2.25 9.09 25.15
N GLU A 459 2.75 8.37 26.14
CA GLU A 459 4.00 7.61 26.07
C GLU A 459 3.92 6.42 25.11
N ASN A 460 2.74 5.85 24.88
CA ASN A 460 2.53 4.71 24.00
C ASN A 460 2.17 5.09 22.55
N ARG A 461 1.86 6.37 22.30
CA ARG A 461 1.53 6.87 20.94
C ARG A 461 2.64 6.62 19.93
N LYS A 462 3.89 6.60 20.36
CA LYS A 462 5.06 6.32 19.53
C LYS A 462 5.03 4.93 18.87
N HIS A 463 4.30 4.00 19.47
CA HIS A 463 4.12 2.65 18.96
C HIS A 463 3.05 2.53 17.88
N ILE A 464 2.18 3.54 17.70
CA ILE A 464 1.30 3.60 16.52
C ILE A 464 2.13 4.18 15.38
N ILE A 465 2.74 3.30 14.60
CA ILE A 465 3.73 3.69 13.58
C ILE A 465 3.11 3.92 12.19
N GLY A 466 1.85 3.51 11.99
CA GLY A 466 1.22 3.66 10.69
C GLY A 466 -0.21 3.20 10.59
N ILE A 467 -0.71 3.35 9.37
CA ILE A 467 -2.03 2.88 8.94
C ILE A 467 -1.91 2.16 7.60
N GLN A 468 -2.83 1.23 7.35
CA GLN A 468 -2.90 0.48 6.11
C GLN A 468 -4.35 0.24 5.69
N ALA A 469 -4.63 0.26 4.38
CA ALA A 469 -5.86 -0.29 3.83
C ALA A 469 -5.61 -1.68 3.25
N ASN A 470 -6.65 -2.52 3.28
CA ASN A 470 -6.62 -3.88 2.76
C ASN A 470 -7.63 -4.01 1.62
N LEU A 471 -7.17 -4.56 0.50
CA LEU A 471 -8.03 -4.99 -0.60
C LEU A 471 -8.03 -6.52 -0.66
N TRP A 472 -9.00 -7.12 0.02
CA TRP A 472 -9.32 -8.54 -0.11
C TRP A 472 -10.03 -8.77 -1.44
N THR A 473 -9.78 -9.92 -2.08
CA THR A 473 -10.12 -10.09 -3.49
C THR A 473 -11.08 -11.24 -3.79
N GLU A 474 -11.81 -11.74 -2.81
CA GLU A 474 -12.84 -12.78 -3.01
C GLU A 474 -13.80 -12.40 -4.15
N TYR A 475 -14.16 -11.12 -4.23
CA TYR A 475 -15.09 -10.59 -5.24
C TYR A 475 -14.43 -9.63 -6.24
N VAL A 476 -13.11 -9.46 -6.16
CA VAL A 476 -12.34 -8.53 -6.99
C VAL A 476 -11.37 -9.31 -7.87
N ALA A 477 -11.85 -9.78 -9.02
CA ALA A 477 -11.13 -10.74 -9.85
C ALA A 477 -10.24 -10.13 -10.94
N VAL A 478 -10.38 -8.82 -11.23
CA VAL A 478 -9.70 -8.18 -12.37
C VAL A 478 -9.13 -6.80 -12.01
N PRO A 479 -8.06 -6.36 -12.70
CA PRO A 479 -7.39 -5.08 -12.45
C PRO A 479 -8.32 -3.87 -12.37
N ASN A 480 -9.20 -3.68 -13.34
CA ASN A 480 -10.12 -2.54 -13.38
C ASN A 480 -11.05 -2.48 -12.16
N HIS A 481 -11.46 -3.64 -11.65
CA HIS A 481 -12.26 -3.71 -10.42
C HIS A 481 -11.42 -3.38 -9.19
N ALA A 482 -10.16 -3.84 -9.13
CA ALA A 482 -9.25 -3.48 -8.05
C ALA A 482 -8.98 -1.96 -8.02
N GLU A 483 -8.71 -1.33 -9.15
CA GLU A 483 -8.58 0.13 -9.25
C GLU A 483 -9.84 0.85 -8.75
N TYR A 484 -11.02 0.40 -9.22
CA TYR A 484 -12.30 0.95 -8.79
C TYR A 484 -12.48 0.88 -7.27
N MET A 485 -12.15 -0.26 -6.66
CA MET A 485 -12.26 -0.45 -5.21
C MET A 485 -11.26 0.39 -4.41
N LEU A 486 -10.07 0.62 -4.96
CA LEU A 486 -9.02 1.43 -4.33
C LEU A 486 -9.30 2.93 -4.44
N LEU A 487 -9.78 3.40 -5.59
CA LEU A 487 -9.86 4.83 -5.91
C LEU A 487 -11.31 5.35 -5.84
N PRO A 488 -11.53 6.54 -5.25
CA PRO A 488 -10.55 7.46 -4.70
C PRO A 488 -10.26 7.29 -3.19
N ARG A 489 -10.70 6.20 -2.54
CA ARG A 489 -10.49 5.97 -1.10
C ARG A 489 -9.02 6.01 -0.68
N MET A 490 -8.10 5.55 -1.56
CA MET A 490 -6.66 5.61 -1.31
C MET A 490 -6.17 7.05 -1.11
N ALA A 491 -6.78 8.04 -1.76
CA ALA A 491 -6.44 9.45 -1.53
C ALA A 491 -6.79 9.93 -0.11
N ALA A 492 -7.92 9.48 0.42
CA ALA A 492 -8.31 9.78 1.82
C ALA A 492 -7.38 9.06 2.82
N LEU A 493 -7.01 7.82 2.54
CA LEU A 493 -6.02 7.10 3.34
C LEU A 493 -4.65 7.80 3.30
N ALA A 494 -4.22 8.27 2.13
CA ALA A 494 -2.97 9.01 1.96
C ALA A 494 -2.94 10.29 2.81
N GLU A 495 -4.03 11.04 2.82
CA GLU A 495 -4.17 12.22 3.66
C GLU A 495 -4.06 11.85 5.15
N ASN A 496 -4.73 10.76 5.57
CA ASN A 496 -4.68 10.25 6.94
C ASN A 496 -3.27 9.82 7.37
N ALA A 497 -2.53 9.19 6.46
CA ALA A 497 -1.21 8.66 6.73
C ALA A 497 -0.12 9.75 6.74
N TRP A 498 -0.33 10.81 5.98
CA TRP A 498 0.67 11.85 5.75
C TRP A 498 0.47 13.09 6.61
N VAL A 499 -0.78 13.59 6.70
CA VAL A 499 -1.07 14.89 7.32
C VAL A 499 -1.33 14.75 8.82
N LYS A 500 -0.61 15.54 9.62
CA LYS A 500 -0.75 15.53 11.07
C LYS A 500 -2.05 16.22 11.52
N ASP A 501 -2.25 17.43 11.05
CA ASP A 501 -3.38 18.29 11.42
C ASP A 501 -4.29 18.48 10.20
N ARG A 502 -5.18 17.51 9.98
CA ARG A 502 -6.11 17.52 8.84
C ARG A 502 -7.24 18.52 9.06
N GLY A 503 -7.58 19.22 8.01
CA GLY A 503 -8.78 20.04 7.97
C GLY A 503 -10.07 19.20 7.87
N PRO A 504 -11.24 19.84 7.78
CA PRO A 504 -12.51 19.15 7.57
C PRO A 504 -12.56 18.51 6.16
N TYR A 505 -13.39 17.46 6.02
CA TYR A 505 -13.60 16.78 4.74
C TYR A 505 -13.97 17.74 3.59
N SER A 506 -14.73 18.80 3.88
CA SER A 506 -15.09 19.84 2.91
C SER A 506 -13.88 20.58 2.31
N ALA A 507 -12.77 20.67 3.04
CA ALA A 507 -11.52 21.24 2.53
C ALA A 507 -10.69 20.22 1.73
N PHE A 508 -10.89 18.93 1.97
CA PHE A 508 -10.24 17.86 1.22
C PHE A 508 -10.86 17.65 -0.18
N LEU A 509 -12.18 17.73 -0.28
CA LEU A 509 -12.92 17.41 -1.50
C LEU A 509 -12.50 18.21 -2.75
N PRO A 510 -12.25 19.53 -2.71
CA PRO A 510 -11.73 20.27 -3.87
C PRO A 510 -10.35 19.77 -4.33
N ARG A 511 -9.46 19.37 -3.39
CA ARG A 511 -8.14 18.82 -3.69
C ARG A 511 -8.26 17.43 -4.32
N LEU A 512 -9.18 16.60 -3.82
CA LEU A 512 -9.50 15.30 -4.41
C LEU A 512 -10.04 15.44 -5.84
N THR A 513 -10.87 16.46 -6.09
CA THR A 513 -11.40 16.75 -7.43
C THR A 513 -10.28 17.10 -8.42
N ARG A 514 -9.23 17.76 -7.96
CA ARG A 514 -8.06 18.03 -8.81
C ARG A 514 -7.21 16.79 -9.03
N LEU A 515 -7.02 15.96 -8.00
CA LEU A 515 -6.30 14.69 -8.12
C LEU A 515 -6.98 13.75 -9.13
N LYS A 516 -8.32 13.79 -9.22
CA LYS A 516 -9.10 13.06 -10.23
C LYS A 516 -8.59 13.30 -11.65
N SER A 517 -8.15 14.51 -11.98
CA SER A 517 -7.62 14.82 -13.32
C SER A 517 -6.37 13.99 -13.65
N LEU A 518 -5.57 13.60 -12.65
CA LEU A 518 -4.45 12.67 -12.86
C LEU A 518 -4.96 11.24 -13.08
N TYR A 519 -6.02 10.81 -12.40
CA TYR A 519 -6.64 9.52 -12.69
C TYR A 519 -7.10 9.43 -14.14
N ASP A 520 -7.68 10.52 -14.67
CA ASP A 520 -8.10 10.62 -16.07
C ASP A 520 -6.89 10.56 -17.04
N VAL A 521 -5.76 11.21 -16.71
CA VAL A 521 -4.51 11.13 -17.51
C VAL A 521 -4.01 9.71 -17.66
N TYR A 522 -4.06 8.93 -16.58
CA TYR A 522 -3.57 7.55 -16.54
C TYR A 522 -4.64 6.51 -16.90
N ASN A 523 -5.84 6.92 -17.31
CA ASN A 523 -6.98 6.06 -17.66
C ASN A 523 -7.34 5.08 -16.51
N LEU A 524 -7.23 5.51 -15.26
CA LEU A 524 -7.54 4.69 -14.10
C LEU A 524 -9.05 4.53 -13.92
N HIS A 525 -9.45 3.34 -13.49
CA HIS A 525 -10.83 3.06 -13.09
C HIS A 525 -11.03 3.50 -11.64
N TYR A 526 -11.99 4.38 -11.39
CA TYR A 526 -12.27 4.88 -10.04
C TYR A 526 -13.77 5.05 -9.82
N ALA A 527 -14.22 4.90 -8.59
CA ALA A 527 -15.58 5.20 -8.21
C ALA A 527 -15.81 6.72 -8.23
N ASN A 528 -16.89 7.14 -8.86
CA ASN A 528 -17.16 8.56 -9.07
C ASN A 528 -18.30 9.14 -8.21
N HIS A 529 -18.78 8.39 -7.23
CA HIS A 529 -19.94 8.76 -6.40
C HIS A 529 -19.73 10.08 -5.66
N VAL A 530 -18.52 10.34 -5.19
CA VAL A 530 -18.16 11.55 -4.45
C VAL A 530 -18.33 12.84 -5.27
N TRP A 531 -18.35 12.74 -6.61
CA TRP A 531 -18.50 13.87 -7.55
C TRP A 531 -19.89 13.92 -8.21
N LYS A 532 -20.72 12.89 -8.02
CA LYS A 532 -22.10 12.89 -8.49
C LYS A 532 -22.99 13.51 -7.40
N LYS A 533 -23.77 14.50 -7.77
CA LYS A 533 -24.82 15.07 -6.90
C LYS A 533 -26.10 14.29 -7.05
#